data_da920d7ce0e153124d1ae54e8f49eb08
#
_entry.id   da920d7ce0e153124d1ae54e8f49eb08
#
_cell.length_a   1.000
_cell.length_b   1.000
_cell.length_c   1.000
_cell.angle_alpha   90.00
_cell.angle_beta   90.00
_cell.angle_gamma   90.00
#
_symmetry.space_group_name_H-M   'P 1'
#
loop_
_entity.id
_entity.type
_entity.pdbx_description
1 polymer ?
#
loop_
_entity_poly.entity_id
_entity_poly.type
_entity_poly.pdbx_seq_one_letter_code
_entity_poly.pdbx_strand_id
1 'polypeptide(L)'
;GKPGAIFACVSDSTDIYNAVDHLWGEALRQEVIDSGAMLVVRPDSGDPIEVVLRCTHLLEKRFGADMNGKGYKVLRNVRLIQGDGINDRTVRDILATLKLNGYSADNIAFGMGGGLLQQVNRDTLKFAMKCSAIRVNGEWRDVWKNPVTDPGKASKRGRMTVLRNRETGELRTALIEDGVWHDTARFEDAMVTVWENGDLLRRYALSEVRATLDAMS
;
A
#
# COMPACT_ATOMS: atom_id res chain seq x y z
N GLY A 1 33.33 12.96 0.09
CA GLY A 1 32.32 12.95 1.15
C GLY A 1 32.94 13.07 2.52
N LYS A 2 32.14 13.35 3.54
CA LYS A 2 32.65 13.30 4.92
C LYS A 2 32.61 11.83 5.37
N PRO A 3 33.62 11.35 6.12
CA PRO A 3 33.60 10.01 6.72
C PRO A 3 32.28 9.77 7.49
N GLY A 4 31.66 8.61 7.30
CA GLY A 4 30.39 8.26 7.91
C GLY A 4 29.15 8.91 7.25
N ALA A 5 29.29 9.73 6.21
CA ALA A 5 28.17 10.24 5.44
C ALA A 5 27.54 9.11 4.59
N ILE A 6 26.25 9.25 4.32
CA ILE A 6 25.53 8.38 3.39
C ILE A 6 25.14 9.22 2.18
N PHE A 7 25.38 8.73 0.98
CA PHE A 7 24.89 9.36 -0.23
C PHE A 7 24.28 8.34 -1.18
N ALA A 8 23.10 8.66 -1.69
CA ALA A 8 22.39 7.81 -2.64
C ALA A 8 22.55 8.38 -4.06
N CYS A 9 22.75 7.47 -5.03
CA CYS A 9 22.84 7.82 -6.43
C CYS A 9 21.97 6.90 -7.29
N VAL A 10 21.04 7.50 -8.05
CA VAL A 10 20.30 6.81 -9.12
C VAL A 10 21.31 6.43 -10.20
N SER A 11 21.41 5.15 -10.51
CA SER A 11 22.52 4.63 -11.32
C SER A 11 22.06 3.86 -12.57
N ASP A 12 20.77 3.91 -12.89
CA ASP A 12 20.16 3.17 -14.02
C ASP A 12 19.78 4.04 -15.22
N SER A 13 20.31 5.27 -15.30
CA SER A 13 20.00 6.19 -16.40
C SER A 13 20.29 5.63 -17.78
N THR A 14 21.21 4.65 -17.89
CA THR A 14 21.54 3.97 -19.14
C THR A 14 21.55 2.45 -18.93
N ASP A 15 22.47 1.95 -18.11
CA ASP A 15 22.64 0.53 -17.78
C ASP A 15 23.13 0.40 -16.34
N ILE A 16 22.25 -0.08 -15.46
CA ILE A 16 22.54 -0.24 -14.05
C ILE A 16 23.70 -1.21 -13.80
N TYR A 17 23.80 -2.28 -14.57
CA TYR A 17 24.83 -3.30 -14.35
C TYR A 17 26.22 -2.79 -14.77
N ASN A 18 26.27 -2.05 -15.87
CA ASN A 18 27.49 -1.35 -16.27
C ASN A 18 27.90 -0.29 -15.22
N ALA A 19 26.95 0.48 -14.73
CA ALA A 19 27.20 1.48 -13.70
C ALA A 19 27.74 0.83 -12.42
N VAL A 20 27.14 -0.27 -11.97
CA VAL A 20 27.55 -0.97 -10.74
C VAL A 20 28.92 -1.67 -10.91
N ASP A 21 29.12 -2.40 -12.00
CA ASP A 21 30.36 -3.18 -12.20
C ASP A 21 31.53 -2.28 -12.58
N HIS A 22 31.37 -1.37 -13.53
CA HIS A 22 32.50 -0.61 -14.10
C HIS A 22 32.63 0.81 -13.53
N LEU A 23 31.55 1.57 -13.38
CA LEU A 23 31.69 2.93 -12.87
C LEU A 23 31.96 2.93 -11.37
N TRP A 24 31.04 2.38 -10.57
CA TRP A 24 31.22 2.30 -9.11
C TRP A 24 32.24 1.26 -8.68
N GLY A 25 32.24 0.10 -9.37
CA GLY A 25 33.07 -1.05 -8.99
C GLY A 25 34.51 -1.01 -9.49
N GLU A 26 34.84 -0.18 -10.45
CA GLU A 26 36.18 -0.01 -10.99
C GLU A 26 36.62 1.46 -10.96
N ALA A 27 36.07 2.30 -11.83
CA ALA A 27 36.54 3.66 -12.05
C ALA A 27 36.51 4.54 -10.80
N LEU A 28 35.45 4.46 -9.99
CA LEU A 28 35.24 5.28 -8.79
C LEU A 28 35.40 4.48 -7.49
N ARG A 29 35.80 3.22 -7.59
CA ARG A 29 35.86 2.33 -6.41
C ARG A 29 36.76 2.87 -5.31
N GLN A 30 37.96 3.34 -5.68
CA GLN A 30 38.91 3.83 -4.69
C GLN A 30 38.44 5.10 -4.02
N GLU A 31 37.82 6.02 -4.76
CA GLU A 31 37.22 7.24 -4.23
C GLU A 31 36.09 6.95 -3.24
N VAL A 32 35.26 5.94 -3.52
CA VAL A 32 34.20 5.50 -2.58
C VAL A 32 34.83 5.01 -1.30
N ILE A 33 35.86 4.16 -1.36
CA ILE A 33 36.53 3.60 -0.20
C ILE A 33 37.24 4.71 0.61
N ASP A 34 38.03 5.55 -0.05
CA ASP A 34 38.84 6.59 0.60
C ASP A 34 37.99 7.69 1.22
N SER A 35 36.79 7.91 0.68
CA SER A 35 35.83 8.89 1.25
C SER A 35 35.36 8.53 2.65
N GLY A 36 35.41 7.24 3.03
CA GLY A 36 34.84 6.72 4.27
C GLY A 36 33.32 6.90 4.36
N ALA A 37 32.66 7.25 3.25
CA ALA A 37 31.22 7.39 3.17
C ALA A 37 30.56 6.08 2.70
N MET A 38 29.27 5.94 2.95
CA MET A 38 28.46 4.84 2.45
C MET A 38 27.80 5.23 1.14
N LEU A 39 28.19 4.61 0.03
CA LEU A 39 27.48 4.75 -1.24
C LEU A 39 26.21 3.90 -1.20
N VAL A 40 25.07 4.52 -1.54
CA VAL A 40 23.79 3.82 -1.72
C VAL A 40 23.42 3.87 -3.20
N VAL A 41 23.55 2.74 -3.88
CA VAL A 41 23.17 2.60 -5.28
C VAL A 41 21.66 2.43 -5.38
N ARG A 42 21.01 3.24 -6.24
CA ARG A 42 19.58 3.19 -6.47
C ARG A 42 19.29 2.75 -7.90
N PRO A 43 18.88 1.50 -8.14
CA PRO A 43 18.15 1.13 -9.34
C PRO A 43 16.72 1.67 -9.27
N ASP A 44 16.17 2.12 -10.38
CA ASP A 44 14.84 2.73 -10.47
C ASP A 44 14.02 2.16 -11.64
N SER A 45 14.44 1.00 -12.18
CA SER A 45 13.83 0.32 -13.32
C SER A 45 14.10 -1.18 -13.32
N GLY A 46 13.30 -1.94 -14.08
CA GLY A 46 13.43 -3.39 -14.24
C GLY A 46 12.67 -4.20 -13.16
N ASP A 47 12.82 -5.53 -13.22
CA ASP A 47 12.26 -6.39 -12.16
C ASP A 47 13.02 -6.17 -10.84
N PRO A 48 12.35 -5.71 -9.77
CA PRO A 48 13.02 -5.29 -8.55
C PRO A 48 13.73 -6.45 -7.83
N ILE A 49 13.27 -7.69 -7.97
CA ILE A 49 13.88 -8.85 -7.31
C ILE A 49 15.18 -9.21 -8.03
N GLU A 50 15.12 -9.33 -9.36
CA GLU A 50 16.28 -9.66 -10.19
C GLU A 50 17.35 -8.58 -10.12
N VAL A 51 16.96 -7.32 -10.29
CA VAL A 51 17.89 -6.19 -10.31
C VAL A 51 18.62 -6.05 -8.97
N VAL A 52 17.90 -6.13 -7.84
CA VAL A 52 18.50 -6.04 -6.51
C VAL A 52 19.50 -7.18 -6.29
N LEU A 53 19.12 -8.42 -6.59
CA LEU A 53 20.02 -9.56 -6.39
C LEU A 53 21.29 -9.46 -7.24
N ARG A 54 21.12 -9.13 -8.53
CA ARG A 54 22.24 -9.01 -9.46
C ARG A 54 23.19 -7.86 -9.09
N CYS A 55 22.64 -6.71 -8.73
CA CYS A 55 23.42 -5.58 -8.23
C CYS A 55 24.18 -5.95 -6.93
N THR A 56 23.53 -6.69 -6.02
CA THR A 56 24.19 -7.15 -4.79
C THR A 56 25.39 -8.05 -5.08
N HIS A 57 25.26 -8.99 -6.03
CA HIS A 57 26.37 -9.86 -6.46
C HIS A 57 27.52 -9.07 -7.09
N LEU A 58 27.22 -8.10 -7.96
CA LEU A 58 28.23 -7.25 -8.56
C LEU A 58 28.96 -6.39 -7.54
N LEU A 59 28.22 -5.80 -6.60
CA LEU A 59 28.79 -5.01 -5.52
C LEU A 59 29.66 -5.87 -4.56
N GLU A 60 29.23 -7.10 -4.24
CA GLU A 60 30.07 -8.04 -3.46
C GLU A 60 31.36 -8.35 -4.20
N LYS A 61 31.29 -8.65 -5.50
CA LYS A 61 32.48 -8.92 -6.34
C LYS A 61 33.48 -7.75 -6.29
N ARG A 62 33.01 -6.51 -6.26
CA ARG A 62 33.84 -5.31 -6.36
C ARG A 62 34.28 -4.76 -5.00
N PHE A 63 33.42 -4.74 -4.01
CA PHE A 63 33.72 -4.14 -2.70
C PHE A 63 33.97 -5.18 -1.60
N GLY A 64 33.54 -6.42 -1.82
CA GLY A 64 33.59 -7.47 -0.80
C GLY A 64 32.46 -7.36 0.21
N ALA A 65 32.42 -8.32 1.11
CA ALA A 65 31.44 -8.38 2.19
C ALA A 65 32.07 -8.93 3.47
N ASP A 66 31.49 -8.60 4.61
CA ASP A 66 31.79 -9.18 5.91
C ASP A 66 30.62 -10.01 6.41
N MET A 67 30.89 -11.04 7.21
CA MET A 67 29.81 -11.81 7.84
C MET A 67 29.35 -11.14 9.11
N ASN A 68 28.03 -10.96 9.25
CA ASN A 68 27.45 -10.48 10.49
C ASN A 68 27.30 -11.60 11.54
N GLY A 69 26.94 -11.23 12.76
CA GLY A 69 26.79 -12.19 13.88
C GLY A 69 25.69 -13.24 13.68
N LYS A 70 24.88 -13.13 12.61
CA LYS A 70 23.83 -14.09 12.22
C LYS A 70 24.22 -14.96 11.03
N GLY A 71 25.47 -14.83 10.53
CA GLY A 71 25.97 -15.62 9.41
C GLY A 71 25.52 -15.12 8.03
N TYR A 72 25.14 -13.86 7.89
CA TYR A 72 24.78 -13.25 6.61
C TYR A 72 25.80 -12.22 6.17
N LYS A 73 26.03 -12.13 4.87
CA LYS A 73 26.94 -11.18 4.24
C LYS A 73 26.40 -9.76 4.31
N VAL A 74 27.27 -8.81 4.68
CA VAL A 74 27.03 -7.37 4.65
C VAL A 74 28.09 -6.72 3.77
N LEU A 75 27.69 -6.05 2.70
CA LEU A 75 28.58 -5.40 1.74
C LEU A 75 29.43 -4.31 2.42
N ARG A 76 30.68 -4.17 2.00
CA ARG A 76 31.57 -3.09 2.48
C ARG A 76 31.33 -1.81 1.68
N ASN A 77 31.29 -0.67 2.34
CA ASN A 77 31.21 0.69 1.76
C ASN A 77 29.99 0.98 0.90
N VAL A 78 29.16 -0.01 0.56
CA VAL A 78 28.05 0.16 -0.36
C VAL A 78 26.76 -0.47 0.17
N ARG A 79 25.61 0.10 -0.23
CA ARG A 79 24.27 -0.41 0.03
C ARG A 79 23.40 -0.21 -1.21
N LEU A 80 22.21 -0.76 -1.16
CA LEU A 80 21.18 -0.57 -2.17
C LEU A 80 19.97 0.15 -1.58
N ILE A 81 19.25 0.89 -2.39
CA ILE A 81 17.90 1.36 -2.10
C ILE A 81 17.00 1.07 -3.29
N GLN A 82 15.96 0.28 -3.10
CA GLN A 82 14.97 0.02 -4.14
C GLN A 82 13.72 0.83 -3.87
N GLY A 83 13.28 1.64 -4.85
CA GLY A 83 12.12 2.52 -4.72
C GLY A 83 11.04 2.29 -5.77
N ASP A 84 11.38 1.67 -6.91
CA ASP A 84 10.41 1.35 -7.95
C ASP A 84 9.72 0.02 -7.72
N GLY A 85 8.40 -0.03 -7.95
CA GLY A 85 7.60 -1.24 -7.83
C GLY A 85 7.45 -1.79 -6.40
N ILE A 86 7.75 -1.00 -5.37
CA ILE A 86 7.79 -1.46 -3.98
C ILE A 86 6.43 -1.41 -3.31
N ASN A 87 6.04 -2.55 -2.76
CA ASN A 87 4.89 -2.77 -1.90
C ASN A 87 5.23 -3.89 -0.88
N ASP A 88 4.31 -4.25 0.00
CA ASP A 88 4.53 -5.26 1.04
C ASP A 88 4.94 -6.63 0.50
N ARG A 89 4.40 -7.04 -0.65
CA ARG A 89 4.76 -8.30 -1.32
C ARG A 89 6.18 -8.23 -1.87
N THR A 90 6.51 -7.21 -2.66
CA THR A 90 7.84 -7.10 -3.29
C THR A 90 8.94 -6.93 -2.25
N VAL A 91 8.70 -6.20 -1.15
CA VAL A 91 9.65 -6.15 0.00
C VAL A 91 9.91 -7.54 0.54
N ARG A 92 8.87 -8.33 0.78
CA ARG A 92 9.00 -9.71 1.29
C ARG A 92 9.79 -10.60 0.34
N ASP A 93 9.47 -10.53 -0.95
CA ASP A 93 10.10 -11.37 -1.97
C ASP A 93 11.58 -11.00 -2.16
N ILE A 94 11.93 -9.72 -2.17
CA ILE A 94 13.33 -9.25 -2.22
C ILE A 94 14.11 -9.71 -1.00
N LEU A 95 13.57 -9.52 0.20
CA LEU A 95 14.24 -9.94 1.44
C LEU A 95 14.40 -11.45 1.52
N ALA A 96 13.41 -12.22 1.08
CA ALA A 96 13.50 -13.68 1.01
C ALA A 96 14.60 -14.11 0.02
N THR A 97 14.67 -13.49 -1.15
CA THR A 97 15.68 -13.76 -2.17
C THR A 97 17.10 -13.43 -1.67
N LEU A 98 17.31 -12.28 -1.06
CA LEU A 98 18.60 -11.92 -0.45
C LEU A 98 19.02 -12.92 0.63
N LYS A 99 18.08 -13.29 1.51
CA LYS A 99 18.33 -14.27 2.58
C LYS A 99 18.72 -15.63 2.02
N LEU A 100 18.02 -16.14 1.00
CA LEU A 100 18.35 -17.42 0.33
C LEU A 100 19.74 -17.41 -0.31
N ASN A 101 20.23 -16.23 -0.72
CA ASN A 101 21.57 -16.04 -1.29
C ASN A 101 22.62 -15.65 -0.24
N GLY A 102 22.30 -15.74 1.06
CA GLY A 102 23.23 -15.51 2.16
C GLY A 102 23.49 -14.04 2.48
N TYR A 103 22.69 -13.10 2.00
CA TYR A 103 22.82 -11.67 2.29
C TYR A 103 21.94 -11.20 3.43
N SER A 104 22.50 -10.27 4.22
CA SER A 104 21.76 -9.58 5.28
C SER A 104 20.77 -8.54 4.70
N ALA A 105 19.65 -8.34 5.37
CA ALA A 105 18.76 -7.23 5.10
C ALA A 105 19.41 -5.85 5.29
N ASP A 106 20.53 -5.77 6.00
CA ASP A 106 21.32 -4.54 6.19
C ASP A 106 21.89 -3.98 4.87
N ASN A 107 21.87 -4.77 3.79
CA ASN A 107 22.36 -4.34 2.48
C ASN A 107 21.37 -3.48 1.70
N ILE A 108 20.10 -3.42 2.11
CA ILE A 108 19.05 -2.75 1.33
C ILE A 108 18.13 -1.90 2.20
N ALA A 109 17.76 -0.77 1.67
CA ALA A 109 16.63 0.03 2.13
C ALA A 109 15.54 0.08 1.05
N PHE A 110 14.33 0.42 1.44
CA PHE A 110 13.19 0.52 0.54
C PHE A 110 12.58 1.91 0.59
N GLY A 111 12.27 2.45 -0.60
CA GLY A 111 11.38 3.59 -0.77
C GLY A 111 10.00 3.10 -1.19
N MET A 112 8.96 3.48 -0.47
CA MET A 112 7.60 3.14 -0.83
C MET A 112 6.75 4.41 -0.87
N GLY A 113 6.40 4.85 -2.08
CA GLY A 113 5.56 6.02 -2.30
C GLY A 113 4.08 5.65 -2.38
N GLY A 114 3.52 5.63 -3.59
CA GLY A 114 2.12 5.31 -3.84
C GLY A 114 1.68 3.94 -3.31
N GLY A 115 2.57 2.96 -3.28
CA GLY A 115 2.31 1.62 -2.76
C GLY A 115 1.91 1.58 -1.28
N LEU A 116 2.34 2.56 -0.49
CA LEU A 116 2.01 2.62 0.93
C LEU A 116 0.62 3.21 1.22
N LEU A 117 0.26 4.30 0.54
CA LEU A 117 -0.92 5.09 0.89
C LEU A 117 -2.00 5.16 -0.21
N GLN A 118 -1.68 4.77 -1.45
CA GLN A 118 -2.54 4.99 -2.61
C GLN A 118 -3.03 3.70 -3.29
N GLN A 119 -2.77 2.54 -2.74
CA GLN A 119 -3.28 1.27 -3.29
C GLN A 119 -4.70 0.94 -2.85
N VAL A 120 -5.20 1.59 -1.81
CA VAL A 120 -6.58 1.46 -1.41
C VAL A 120 -7.45 2.20 -2.41
N ASN A 121 -8.31 1.47 -3.12
CA ASN A 121 -9.26 2.04 -4.06
C ASN A 121 -10.70 1.61 -3.70
N ARG A 122 -11.67 2.42 -4.12
CA ARG A 122 -13.07 2.19 -3.80
C ARG A 122 -13.65 0.90 -4.44
N ASP A 123 -13.12 0.48 -5.58
CA ASP A 123 -13.67 -0.68 -6.29
C ASP A 123 -13.25 -2.00 -5.62
N THR A 124 -12.03 -2.10 -5.12
CA THR A 124 -11.55 -3.24 -4.33
C THR A 124 -12.37 -3.42 -3.05
N LEU A 125 -12.64 -2.34 -2.33
CA LEU A 125 -13.39 -2.35 -1.08
C LEU A 125 -14.90 -2.19 -1.29
N LYS A 126 -15.34 -2.04 -2.56
CA LYS A 126 -16.74 -1.84 -2.97
C LYS A 126 -17.39 -0.60 -2.36
N PHE A 127 -16.61 0.43 -2.09
CA PHE A 127 -17.11 1.73 -1.65
C PHE A 127 -17.65 2.51 -2.83
N ALA A 128 -18.98 2.63 -2.93
CA ALA A 128 -19.64 3.41 -3.95
C ALA A 128 -20.83 4.15 -3.36
N MET A 129 -20.96 5.43 -3.70
CA MET A 129 -22.17 6.20 -3.44
C MET A 129 -23.00 6.23 -4.72
N LYS A 130 -24.24 5.76 -4.63
CA LYS A 130 -25.19 5.71 -5.75
C LYS A 130 -26.53 6.26 -5.30
N CYS A 131 -27.15 7.08 -6.12
CA CYS A 131 -28.57 7.40 -5.94
C CYS A 131 -29.40 6.13 -6.15
N SER A 132 -30.24 5.77 -5.20
CA SER A 132 -31.12 4.60 -5.26
C SER A 132 -32.60 4.94 -5.35
N ALA A 133 -32.98 6.17 -4.98
CA ALA A 133 -34.35 6.71 -5.10
C ALA A 133 -34.31 8.22 -5.18
N ILE A 134 -35.29 8.81 -5.88
CA ILE A 134 -35.53 10.25 -5.95
C ILE A 134 -37.00 10.55 -5.68
N ARG A 135 -37.29 11.74 -5.20
CA ARG A 135 -38.65 12.22 -5.04
C ARG A 135 -38.92 13.28 -6.09
N VAL A 136 -39.91 13.04 -6.98
CA VAL A 136 -40.32 13.95 -8.06
C VAL A 136 -41.77 14.25 -7.90
N ASN A 137 -42.17 15.53 -7.80
CA ASN A 137 -43.53 15.97 -7.60
C ASN A 137 -44.24 15.26 -6.44
N GLY A 138 -43.53 14.96 -5.36
CA GLY A 138 -44.10 14.28 -4.19
C GLY A 138 -44.07 12.76 -4.25
N GLU A 139 -43.79 12.15 -5.39
CA GLU A 139 -43.73 10.70 -5.59
C GLU A 139 -42.32 10.14 -5.59
N TRP A 140 -42.11 9.01 -4.95
CA TRP A 140 -40.81 8.31 -4.96
C TRP A 140 -40.68 7.49 -6.23
N ARG A 141 -39.48 7.57 -6.82
CA ARG A 141 -39.06 6.75 -7.97
C ARG A 141 -37.73 6.09 -7.68
N ASP A 142 -37.65 4.81 -8.00
CA ASP A 142 -36.40 4.04 -7.89
C ASP A 142 -35.42 4.52 -8.95
N VAL A 143 -34.14 4.56 -8.55
CA VAL A 143 -33.01 4.85 -9.42
C VAL A 143 -31.99 3.74 -9.26
N TRP A 144 -31.54 3.16 -10.37
CA TRP A 144 -30.51 2.13 -10.33
C TRP A 144 -29.72 2.08 -11.63
N LYS A 145 -28.55 1.46 -11.53
CA LYS A 145 -27.70 1.14 -12.68
C LYS A 145 -27.55 -0.38 -12.76
N ASN A 146 -27.80 -0.92 -13.97
CA ASN A 146 -27.60 -2.35 -14.26
C ASN A 146 -26.89 -2.48 -15.62
N PRO A 147 -25.55 -2.27 -15.69
CA PRO A 147 -24.85 -2.34 -16.95
C PRO A 147 -24.79 -3.77 -17.48
N VAL A 148 -25.13 -3.92 -18.75
CA VAL A 148 -25.14 -5.24 -19.44
C VAL A 148 -23.74 -5.84 -19.49
N THR A 149 -22.71 -5.00 -19.63
CA THR A 149 -21.30 -5.43 -19.78
C THR A 149 -20.61 -5.74 -18.47
N ASP A 150 -21.18 -5.38 -17.32
CA ASP A 150 -20.58 -5.60 -16.01
C ASP A 150 -21.66 -5.75 -14.92
N PRO A 151 -22.25 -6.95 -14.78
CA PRO A 151 -23.28 -7.22 -13.76
C PRO A 151 -22.80 -6.96 -12.33
N GLY A 152 -21.49 -7.02 -12.07
CA GLY A 152 -20.90 -6.71 -10.76
C GLY A 152 -21.03 -5.24 -10.35
N LYS A 153 -21.36 -4.35 -11.30
CA LYS A 153 -21.63 -2.93 -11.06
C LYS A 153 -23.10 -2.60 -10.90
N ALA A 154 -23.99 -3.57 -10.87
CA ALA A 154 -25.40 -3.34 -10.57
C ALA A 154 -25.56 -2.61 -9.23
N SER A 155 -26.39 -1.59 -9.18
CA SER A 155 -26.68 -0.86 -7.96
C SER A 155 -28.02 -1.28 -7.35
N LYS A 156 -28.12 -1.15 -6.03
CA LYS A 156 -29.41 -1.32 -5.33
C LYS A 156 -30.37 -0.23 -5.74
N ARG A 157 -31.64 -0.52 -5.71
CA ARG A 157 -32.74 0.41 -6.06
C ARG A 157 -33.71 0.57 -4.89
N GLY A 158 -34.40 1.67 -4.84
CA GLY A 158 -35.41 1.97 -3.83
C GLY A 158 -34.86 2.73 -2.63
N ARG A 159 -35.74 3.11 -1.74
CA ARG A 159 -35.35 3.76 -0.49
C ARG A 159 -34.72 2.74 0.43
N MET A 160 -33.44 2.91 0.71
CA MET A 160 -32.63 1.94 1.46
C MET A 160 -32.27 2.49 2.84
N THR A 161 -32.20 1.59 3.82
CA THR A 161 -31.51 1.82 5.08
C THR A 161 -30.56 0.67 5.40
N VAL A 162 -29.77 0.82 6.45
CA VAL A 162 -28.90 -0.22 7.00
C VAL A 162 -29.43 -0.58 8.39
N LEU A 163 -29.75 -1.84 8.57
CA LEU A 163 -30.22 -2.39 9.84
C LEU A 163 -29.09 -3.14 10.53
N ARG A 164 -28.98 -2.93 11.87
CA ARG A 164 -28.11 -3.71 12.74
C ARG A 164 -28.95 -4.69 13.55
N ASN A 165 -28.56 -5.95 13.54
CA ASN A 165 -29.12 -6.95 14.45
C ASN A 165 -28.67 -6.63 15.89
N ARG A 166 -29.62 -6.52 16.81
CA ARG A 166 -29.35 -6.14 18.23
C ARG A 166 -28.59 -7.20 19.01
N GLU A 167 -28.70 -8.47 18.61
CA GLU A 167 -28.06 -9.59 19.30
C GLU A 167 -26.66 -9.89 18.70
N THR A 168 -26.56 -9.91 17.37
CA THR A 168 -25.33 -10.36 16.68
C THR A 168 -24.45 -9.19 16.20
N GLY A 169 -24.98 -7.96 16.15
CA GLY A 169 -24.29 -6.81 15.55
C GLY A 169 -24.23 -6.82 14.02
N GLU A 170 -24.71 -7.88 13.36
CA GLU A 170 -24.66 -8.04 11.91
C GLU A 170 -25.42 -6.92 11.19
N LEU A 171 -24.81 -6.38 10.13
CA LEU A 171 -25.39 -5.32 9.31
C LEU A 171 -26.04 -5.90 8.05
N ARG A 172 -27.25 -5.43 7.74
CA ARG A 172 -27.92 -5.74 6.46
C ARG A 172 -28.57 -4.51 5.86
N THR A 173 -28.71 -4.45 4.56
CA THR A 173 -29.53 -3.41 3.89
C THR A 173 -30.97 -3.86 3.85
N ALA A 174 -31.90 -2.90 4.01
CA ALA A 174 -33.33 -3.12 3.88
C ALA A 174 -33.98 -1.99 3.03
N LEU A 175 -35.09 -2.30 2.40
CA LEU A 175 -35.97 -1.30 1.78
C LEU A 175 -36.83 -0.66 2.88
N ILE A 176 -37.08 0.64 2.71
CA ILE A 176 -38.05 1.37 3.52
C ILE A 176 -39.33 1.47 2.70
N GLU A 177 -40.35 0.74 3.11
CA GLU A 177 -41.70 0.80 2.52
C GLU A 177 -42.55 1.70 3.41
N ASP A 178 -43.25 2.66 2.83
CA ASP A 178 -44.13 3.63 3.53
C ASP A 178 -43.48 4.34 4.74
N GLY A 179 -42.16 4.53 4.69
CA GLY A 179 -41.40 5.19 5.76
C GLY A 179 -41.05 4.28 6.93
N VAL A 180 -41.38 3.00 6.87
CA VAL A 180 -41.19 2.02 7.95
C VAL A 180 -40.38 0.83 7.41
N TRP A 181 -39.52 0.29 8.26
CA TRP A 181 -38.93 -1.02 8.11
C TRP A 181 -39.52 -1.96 9.20
N HIS A 182 -39.72 -3.20 8.85
CA HIS A 182 -40.37 -4.17 9.73
C HIS A 182 -39.36 -4.85 10.65
N ASP A 183 -39.83 -5.39 11.78
CA ASP A 183 -39.03 -6.13 12.78
C ASP A 183 -38.11 -5.22 13.63
N THR A 184 -38.70 -4.21 14.26
CA THR A 184 -38.02 -3.29 15.19
C THR A 184 -37.55 -3.96 16.48
N ALA A 185 -38.11 -5.14 16.83
CA ALA A 185 -37.67 -5.89 18.00
C ALA A 185 -36.25 -6.46 17.85
N ARG A 186 -35.95 -6.99 16.65
CA ARG A 186 -34.68 -7.66 16.35
C ARG A 186 -33.61 -6.73 15.76
N PHE A 187 -34.04 -5.68 15.08
CA PHE A 187 -33.15 -4.78 14.37
C PHE A 187 -33.31 -3.32 14.80
N GLU A 188 -32.24 -2.56 14.65
CA GLU A 188 -32.24 -1.12 14.77
C GLU A 188 -31.71 -0.48 13.49
N ASP A 189 -32.15 0.76 13.20
CA ASP A 189 -31.60 1.53 12.10
C ASP A 189 -30.17 1.99 12.46
N ALA A 190 -29.21 1.57 11.68
CA ALA A 190 -27.80 1.92 11.86
C ALA A 190 -27.41 3.21 11.12
N MET A 191 -28.32 3.80 10.33
CA MET A 191 -28.06 5.05 9.63
C MET A 191 -28.10 6.22 10.59
N VAL A 192 -27.08 7.07 10.50
CA VAL A 192 -26.96 8.28 11.33
C VAL A 192 -26.77 9.47 10.42
N THR A 193 -27.54 10.52 10.60
CA THR A 193 -27.33 11.78 9.89
C THR A 193 -26.03 12.42 10.41
N VAL A 194 -25.05 12.57 9.54
CA VAL A 194 -23.74 13.19 9.86
C VAL A 194 -23.63 14.62 9.34
N TRP A 195 -24.39 14.93 8.31
CA TRP A 195 -24.42 16.27 7.67
C TRP A 195 -25.83 16.57 7.20
N GLU A 196 -26.32 17.78 7.47
CA GLU A 196 -27.63 18.24 7.00
C GLU A 196 -27.63 19.76 6.80
N ASN A 197 -28.12 20.24 5.66
CA ASN A 197 -28.33 21.66 5.33
C ASN A 197 -27.12 22.59 5.58
N GLY A 198 -25.89 22.07 5.44
CA GLY A 198 -24.67 22.84 5.69
C GLY A 198 -24.03 22.58 7.06
N ASP A 199 -24.72 21.88 7.95
CA ASP A 199 -24.27 21.63 9.30
C ASP A 199 -23.71 20.22 9.49
N LEU A 200 -22.53 20.13 10.14
CA LEU A 200 -21.94 18.88 10.57
C LEU A 200 -22.54 18.45 11.91
N LEU A 201 -23.48 17.51 11.87
CA LEU A 201 -24.23 17.07 13.05
C LEU A 201 -23.47 16.07 13.92
N ARG A 202 -22.55 15.30 13.31
CA ARG A 202 -21.77 14.28 14.03
C ARG A 202 -20.31 14.25 13.54
N ARG A 203 -19.39 14.16 14.49
CA ARG A 203 -17.97 13.96 14.26
C ARG A 203 -17.53 12.60 14.76
N TYR A 204 -16.61 11.98 14.06
CA TYR A 204 -15.96 10.74 14.48
C TYR A 204 -14.46 10.96 14.63
N ALA A 205 -13.92 10.54 15.76
CA ALA A 205 -12.47 10.47 15.93
C ALA A 205 -11.93 9.18 15.30
N LEU A 206 -10.69 9.21 14.80
CA LEU A 206 -10.06 8.01 14.24
C LEU A 206 -9.94 6.87 15.26
N SER A 207 -9.79 7.21 16.55
CA SER A 207 -9.79 6.24 17.66
C SER A 207 -11.11 5.49 17.79
N GLU A 208 -12.24 6.15 17.57
CA GLU A 208 -13.57 5.51 17.60
C GLU A 208 -13.74 4.54 16.42
N VAL A 209 -13.29 4.95 15.22
CA VAL A 209 -13.31 4.09 14.03
C VAL A 209 -12.45 2.84 14.23
N ARG A 210 -11.25 2.99 14.81
CA ARG A 210 -10.35 1.87 15.11
C ARG A 210 -10.96 0.94 16.16
N ALA A 211 -11.51 1.47 17.26
CA ALA A 211 -12.15 0.67 18.29
C ALA A 211 -13.34 -0.15 17.73
N THR A 212 -14.09 0.42 16.80
CA THR A 212 -15.17 -0.31 16.12
C THR A 212 -14.63 -1.47 15.28
N LEU A 213 -13.51 -1.27 14.55
CA LEU A 213 -12.89 -2.31 13.76
C LEU A 213 -12.34 -3.44 14.65
N ASP A 214 -11.64 -3.08 15.73
CA ASP A 214 -11.08 -4.04 16.69
C ASP A 214 -12.16 -4.90 17.36
N ALA A 215 -13.34 -4.33 17.59
CA ALA A 215 -14.48 -5.06 18.16
C ALA A 215 -15.17 -6.02 17.16
N MET A 216 -14.88 -5.90 15.85
CA MET A 216 -15.43 -6.73 14.78
C MET A 216 -14.48 -7.83 14.32
N SER A 217 -13.24 -7.82 14.78
CA SER A 217 -12.19 -8.80 14.47
C SER A 217 -12.11 -9.91 15.52
#